data_78f0c6c28d600caf3e8571def8dd8117
#
_entry.id   78f0c6c28d600caf3e8571def8dd8117
#
_cell.length_a   1.000
_cell.length_b   1.000
_cell.length_c   1.000
_cell.angle_alpha   90.00
_cell.angle_beta   90.00
_cell.angle_gamma   90.00
#
_symmetry.space_group_name_H-M   'P 1'
#
loop_
_entity.id
_entity.type
_entity.pdbx_description
1 polymer ?
#
loop_
_entity_poly.entity_id
_entity_poly.type
_entity_poly.pdbx_seq_one_letter_code
_entity_poly.pdbx_strand_id
1 'polypeptide(L)'
;MMEFKNSLKIPFINFKFLLIILILSLVTILGSTASLISIVLTVFLSIGLVGANILSSLKNYNLKTILKIIELSVIYFIASFLYLIFQGIISIILLIPVFLLKSSIDVENVFSFNSGLLIIILLFIITIFCYLVLEFVKNIGYMSYIKSGKFEDFFNLKKHFKIVFTKDMLVSFFYLLGYLIILLIGYILILSILTLLFSSISYYLIGVLTIIFIYIYIFVTFIIFNEIYKAYK
;
A
#
# COMPACT_ATOMS: atom_id res chain seq x y z
N MET A 1 21.43 -6.92 9.50
CA MET A 1 20.14 -6.93 10.24
C MET A 1 19.57 -5.54 10.10
N MET A 2 18.46 -5.39 9.37
CA MET A 2 17.84 -4.07 9.13
C MET A 2 17.51 -3.42 10.47
N GLU A 3 17.86 -2.14 10.63
CA GLU A 3 17.44 -1.36 11.80
C GLU A 3 15.95 -0.99 11.68
N PHE A 4 15.08 -1.99 11.74
CA PHE A 4 13.63 -1.82 11.71
C PHE A 4 13.12 -0.82 12.74
N LYS A 5 13.81 -0.74 13.89
CA LYS A 5 13.49 0.22 14.96
C LYS A 5 13.52 1.67 14.50
N ASN A 6 14.38 2.01 13.54
CA ASN A 6 14.50 3.37 13.02
C ASN A 6 13.44 3.70 11.98
N SER A 7 13.00 2.71 11.17
CA SER A 7 11.95 2.94 10.17
C SER A 7 10.58 3.27 10.80
N LEU A 8 10.31 2.76 12.00
CA LEU A 8 9.06 3.05 12.73
C LEU A 8 9.00 4.49 13.28
N LYS A 9 10.15 5.13 13.51
CA LYS A 9 10.22 6.49 14.05
C LYS A 9 10.08 7.57 12.97
N ILE A 10 10.44 7.26 11.73
CA ILE A 10 10.53 8.23 10.63
C ILE A 10 9.22 8.97 10.35
N PRO A 11 8.03 8.33 10.34
CA PRO A 11 6.76 9.03 10.14
C PRO A 11 6.50 10.17 11.14
N PHE A 12 7.07 10.04 12.35
CA PHE A 12 6.86 10.98 13.46
C PHE A 12 7.97 12.05 13.58
N ILE A 13 9.12 11.85 12.93
CA ILE A 13 10.26 12.79 13.04
C ILE A 13 9.98 14.09 12.30
N ASN A 14 9.15 14.08 11.25
CA ASN A 14 8.90 15.26 10.45
C ASN A 14 7.56 15.92 10.81
N PHE A 15 7.58 16.78 11.84
CA PHE A 15 6.40 17.47 12.36
C PHE A 15 5.61 18.24 11.27
N LYS A 16 6.28 18.80 10.26
CA LYS A 16 5.61 19.53 9.18
C LYS A 16 4.74 18.61 8.32
N PHE A 17 5.17 17.37 8.08
CA PHE A 17 4.36 16.39 7.37
C PHE A 17 3.16 15.93 8.17
N LEU A 18 3.40 15.67 9.44
CA LEU A 18 2.31 15.32 10.36
C LEU A 18 1.25 16.42 10.40
N LEU A 19 1.66 17.67 10.34
CA LEU A 19 0.76 18.82 10.29
C LEU A 19 -0.05 18.88 8.98
N ILE A 20 0.56 18.61 7.82
CA ILE A 20 -0.17 18.53 6.54
C ILE A 20 -1.20 17.40 6.57
N ILE A 21 -0.80 16.22 7.08
CA ILE A 21 -1.71 15.08 7.21
C ILE A 21 -2.84 15.38 8.20
N LEU A 22 -2.57 16.08 9.31
CA LEU A 22 -3.60 16.52 10.23
C LEU A 22 -4.58 17.52 9.58
N ILE A 23 -4.09 18.46 8.80
CA ILE A 23 -4.97 19.39 8.05
C ILE A 23 -5.84 18.60 7.07
N LEU A 24 -5.28 17.68 6.31
CA LEU A 24 -6.05 16.81 5.40
C LEU A 24 -7.08 15.97 6.17
N SER A 25 -6.73 15.48 7.36
CA SER A 25 -7.65 14.72 8.19
C SER A 25 -8.82 15.56 8.69
N LEU A 26 -8.60 16.84 9.00
CA LEU A 26 -9.67 17.75 9.40
C LEU A 26 -10.67 18.03 8.26
N VAL A 27 -10.23 17.95 7.00
CA VAL A 27 -11.14 18.11 5.84
C VAL A 27 -12.18 16.97 5.78
N THR A 28 -11.90 15.82 6.38
CA THR A 28 -12.89 14.72 6.45
C THR A 28 -14.15 15.08 7.24
N ILE A 29 -14.07 16.08 8.10
CA ILE A 29 -15.19 16.57 8.89
C ILE A 29 -16.28 17.21 8.00
N LEU A 30 -15.93 17.63 6.77
CA LEU A 30 -16.84 18.32 5.86
C LEU A 30 -17.85 17.40 5.14
N GLY A 31 -17.79 16.08 5.38
CA GLY A 31 -18.77 15.13 4.83
C GLY A 31 -18.15 13.94 4.08
N SER A 32 -18.99 13.02 3.62
CA SER A 32 -18.55 11.75 3.00
C SER A 32 -17.74 11.93 1.71
N THR A 33 -18.13 12.86 0.84
CA THR A 33 -17.39 13.17 -0.39
C THR A 33 -16.04 13.82 -0.11
N ALA A 34 -15.99 14.74 0.86
CA ALA A 34 -14.76 15.38 1.30
C ALA A 34 -13.80 14.38 1.96
N SER A 35 -14.32 13.39 2.70
CA SER A 35 -13.48 12.33 3.30
C SER A 35 -12.86 11.44 2.24
N LEU A 36 -13.57 11.10 1.18
CA LEU A 36 -13.03 10.30 0.08
C LEU A 36 -11.92 11.05 -0.67
N ILE A 37 -12.12 12.33 -0.96
CA ILE A 37 -11.10 13.19 -1.55
C ILE A 37 -9.88 13.30 -0.63
N SER A 38 -10.08 13.47 0.66
CA SER A 38 -8.99 13.57 1.64
C SER A 38 -8.17 12.28 1.74
N ILE A 39 -8.81 11.10 1.67
CA ILE A 39 -8.12 9.82 1.64
C ILE A 39 -7.25 9.72 0.38
N VAL A 40 -7.80 10.03 -0.80
CA VAL A 40 -7.06 9.99 -2.07
C VAL A 40 -5.88 10.97 -2.04
N LEU A 41 -6.09 12.20 -1.59
CA LEU A 41 -5.02 13.19 -1.45
C LEU A 41 -3.95 12.75 -0.44
N THR A 42 -4.35 12.12 0.67
CA THR A 42 -3.41 11.61 1.67
C THR A 42 -2.54 10.51 1.09
N VAL A 43 -3.13 9.54 0.39
CA VAL A 43 -2.36 8.48 -0.28
C VAL A 43 -1.40 9.11 -1.31
N PHE A 44 -1.91 10.02 -2.15
CA PHE A 44 -1.14 10.71 -3.17
C PHE A 44 0.07 11.45 -2.56
N LEU A 45 -0.16 12.33 -1.61
CA LEU A 45 0.89 13.13 -0.99
C LEU A 45 1.87 12.28 -0.18
N SER A 46 1.39 11.26 0.54
CA SER A 46 2.25 10.38 1.34
C SER A 46 3.27 9.66 0.48
N ILE A 47 2.87 9.17 -0.69
CA ILE A 47 3.77 8.49 -1.63
C ILE A 47 4.85 9.44 -2.15
N GLY A 48 4.48 10.64 -2.57
CA GLY A 48 5.43 11.65 -3.03
C GLY A 48 6.38 12.11 -1.92
N LEU A 49 5.85 12.30 -0.71
CA LEU A 49 6.63 12.68 0.48
C LEU A 49 7.69 11.64 0.83
N VAL A 50 7.31 10.35 0.84
CA VAL A 50 8.27 9.25 1.09
C VAL A 50 9.34 9.23 0.02
N GLY A 51 8.96 9.35 -1.26
CA GLY A 51 9.90 9.41 -2.36
C GLY A 51 10.88 10.58 -2.24
N ALA A 52 10.39 11.77 -1.92
CA ALA A 52 11.22 12.95 -1.69
C ALA A 52 12.13 12.80 -0.45
N ASN A 53 11.66 12.13 0.61
CA ASN A 53 12.47 11.81 1.79
C ASN A 53 13.62 10.86 1.44
N ILE A 54 13.34 9.82 0.66
CA ILE A 54 14.36 8.86 0.19
C ILE A 54 15.45 9.56 -0.63
N LEU A 55 15.08 10.57 -1.43
CA LEU A 55 16.02 11.39 -2.18
C LEU A 55 16.77 12.43 -1.32
N SER A 56 16.50 12.51 -0.02
CA SER A 56 17.04 13.55 0.87
C SER A 56 16.75 14.98 0.40
N SER A 57 15.74 15.16 -0.45
CA SER A 57 15.36 16.46 -1.02
C SER A 57 14.55 17.33 -0.07
N LEU A 58 14.19 16.79 1.12
CA LEU A 58 13.32 17.45 2.09
C LEU A 58 14.02 18.41 3.05
N LYS A 59 15.34 18.61 2.90
CA LYS A 59 16.08 19.52 3.80
C LYS A 59 15.58 20.95 3.74
N ASN A 60 15.12 21.41 2.56
CA ASN A 60 14.60 22.77 2.36
C ASN A 60 13.22 22.70 1.70
N TYR A 61 12.19 23.18 2.40
CA TYR A 61 10.83 23.31 1.84
C TYR A 61 10.74 24.52 0.92
N ASN A 62 11.08 24.34 -0.32
CA ASN A 62 10.90 25.33 -1.38
C ASN A 62 9.94 24.80 -2.45
N LEU A 63 9.55 25.66 -3.38
CA LEU A 63 8.65 25.31 -4.48
C LEU A 63 9.13 24.08 -5.26
N LYS A 64 10.46 23.94 -5.46
CA LYS A 64 11.06 22.78 -6.15
C LYS A 64 10.80 21.47 -5.43
N THR A 65 10.83 21.48 -4.08
CA THR A 65 10.51 20.30 -3.27
C THR A 65 9.04 19.89 -3.42
N ILE A 66 8.13 20.87 -3.42
CA ILE A 66 6.69 20.61 -3.60
C ILE A 66 6.44 20.03 -5.01
N LEU A 67 7.01 20.60 -6.04
CA LEU A 67 6.89 20.09 -7.41
C LEU A 67 7.44 18.67 -7.52
N LYS A 68 8.56 18.36 -6.83
CA LYS A 68 9.13 17.01 -6.82
C LYS A 68 8.23 16.00 -6.11
N ILE A 69 7.58 16.39 -5.02
CA ILE A 69 6.58 15.54 -4.33
C ILE A 69 5.43 15.21 -5.29
N ILE A 70 4.89 16.21 -5.97
CA ILE A 70 3.79 16.03 -6.93
C ILE A 70 4.24 15.14 -8.09
N GLU A 71 5.41 15.38 -8.68
CA GLU A 71 5.98 14.56 -9.75
C GLU A 71 6.08 13.08 -9.33
N LEU A 72 6.68 12.79 -8.17
CA LEU A 72 6.85 11.44 -7.66
C LEU A 72 5.51 10.75 -7.41
N SER A 73 4.51 11.49 -6.90
CA SER A 73 3.15 10.97 -6.72
C SER A 73 2.50 10.63 -8.06
N VAL A 74 2.52 11.56 -9.02
CA VAL A 74 1.92 11.37 -10.35
C VAL A 74 2.50 10.14 -11.04
N ILE A 75 3.83 9.99 -11.03
CA ILE A 75 4.50 8.87 -11.69
C ILE A 75 4.12 7.54 -11.02
N TYR A 76 4.06 7.50 -9.68
CA TYR A 76 3.60 6.30 -8.99
C TYR A 76 2.17 5.93 -9.39
N PHE A 77 1.27 6.90 -9.47
CA PHE A 77 -0.13 6.64 -9.85
C PHE A 77 -0.26 6.17 -11.29
N ILE A 78 0.47 6.79 -12.24
CA ILE A 78 0.48 6.34 -13.64
C ILE A 78 0.98 4.89 -13.72
N ALA A 79 2.10 4.59 -13.07
CA ALA A 79 2.65 3.24 -13.05
C ALA A 79 1.69 2.25 -12.36
N SER A 80 1.08 2.65 -11.24
CA SER A 80 0.10 1.82 -10.52
C SER A 80 -1.10 1.48 -11.40
N PHE A 81 -1.58 2.43 -12.21
CA PHE A 81 -2.67 2.19 -13.16
C PHE A 81 -2.29 1.12 -14.20
N LEU A 82 -1.07 1.19 -14.73
CA LEU A 82 -0.58 0.15 -15.66
C LEU A 82 -0.47 -1.21 -14.98
N TYR A 83 0.05 -1.28 -13.76
CA TYR A 83 0.09 -2.53 -12.99
C TYR A 83 -1.32 -3.07 -12.69
N LEU A 84 -2.29 -2.21 -12.43
CA LEU A 84 -3.69 -2.61 -12.22
C LEU A 84 -4.28 -3.26 -13.48
N ILE A 85 -3.95 -2.76 -14.67
CA ILE A 85 -4.34 -3.40 -15.94
C ILE A 85 -3.73 -4.81 -16.03
N PHE A 86 -2.43 -4.96 -15.73
CA PHE A 86 -1.80 -6.28 -15.72
C PHE A 86 -2.44 -7.23 -14.70
N GLN A 87 -2.74 -6.74 -13.51
CA GLN A 87 -3.43 -7.52 -12.48
C GLN A 87 -4.83 -7.94 -12.95
N GLY A 88 -5.57 -7.04 -13.60
CA GLY A 88 -6.88 -7.33 -14.20
C GLY A 88 -6.81 -8.43 -15.26
N ILE A 89 -5.86 -8.35 -16.17
CA ILE A 89 -5.65 -9.38 -17.22
C ILE A 89 -5.34 -10.74 -16.58
N ILE A 90 -4.42 -10.80 -15.62
CA ILE A 90 -4.07 -12.05 -14.93
C ILE A 90 -5.29 -12.61 -14.20
N SER A 91 -6.05 -11.76 -13.51
CA SER A 91 -7.28 -12.18 -12.80
C SER A 91 -8.32 -12.76 -13.76
N ILE A 92 -8.52 -12.15 -14.92
CA ILE A 92 -9.44 -12.66 -15.94
C ILE A 92 -8.98 -14.04 -16.42
N ILE A 93 -7.69 -14.20 -16.76
CA ILE A 93 -7.15 -15.47 -17.24
C ILE A 93 -7.32 -16.57 -16.18
N LEU A 94 -7.05 -16.27 -14.91
CA LEU A 94 -7.16 -17.24 -13.82
C LEU A 94 -8.62 -17.58 -13.47
N LEU A 95 -9.57 -16.68 -13.75
CA LEU A 95 -10.99 -16.89 -13.46
C LEU A 95 -11.74 -17.60 -14.61
N ILE A 96 -11.19 -17.65 -15.83
CA ILE A 96 -11.80 -18.37 -16.95
C ILE A 96 -12.17 -19.83 -16.57
N PRO A 97 -11.26 -20.65 -15.95
CA PRO A 97 -11.62 -22.00 -15.54
C PRO A 97 -12.79 -22.06 -14.54
N VAL A 98 -12.90 -21.06 -13.65
CA VAL A 98 -14.00 -20.97 -12.67
C VAL A 98 -15.34 -20.81 -13.38
N PHE A 99 -15.41 -19.96 -14.41
CA PHE A 99 -16.63 -19.77 -15.21
C PHE A 99 -16.99 -21.02 -16.00
N LEU A 100 -15.99 -21.73 -16.52
CA LEU A 100 -16.21 -23.00 -17.26
C LEU A 100 -16.69 -24.12 -16.32
N LEU A 101 -16.19 -24.17 -15.08
CA LEU A 101 -16.58 -25.18 -14.10
C LEU A 101 -17.95 -24.90 -13.50
N LYS A 102 -18.42 -23.65 -13.46
CA LYS A 102 -19.71 -23.27 -12.89
C LYS A 102 -20.90 -24.00 -13.55
N SER A 103 -20.80 -24.30 -14.84
CA SER A 103 -21.83 -25.08 -15.56
C SER A 103 -21.88 -26.55 -15.16
N SER A 104 -20.85 -27.05 -14.48
CA SER A 104 -20.68 -28.47 -14.08
C SER A 104 -20.90 -28.68 -12.57
N ILE A 105 -21.10 -27.61 -11.79
CA ILE A 105 -21.29 -27.67 -10.35
C ILE A 105 -22.79 -27.55 -10.06
N ASP A 106 -23.40 -28.68 -9.63
CA ASP A 106 -24.74 -28.67 -9.06
C ASP A 106 -24.74 -27.88 -7.77
N VAL A 107 -25.42 -26.74 -7.75
CA VAL A 107 -25.43 -25.78 -6.63
C VAL A 107 -26.04 -26.41 -5.35
N GLU A 108 -26.87 -27.45 -5.49
CA GLU A 108 -27.50 -28.16 -4.38
C GLU A 108 -26.50 -29.01 -3.57
N ASN A 109 -25.34 -29.34 -4.15
CA ASN A 109 -24.30 -30.15 -3.49
C ASN A 109 -23.03 -29.35 -3.11
N VAL A 110 -23.13 -28.05 -2.94
CA VAL A 110 -21.98 -27.16 -2.62
C VAL A 110 -21.28 -27.55 -1.31
N PHE A 111 -21.96 -28.22 -0.38
CA PHE A 111 -21.38 -28.69 0.88
C PHE A 111 -20.79 -30.12 0.83
N SER A 112 -20.98 -30.87 -0.25
CA SER A 112 -20.19 -32.07 -0.48
C SER A 112 -18.81 -31.60 -1.00
N PHE A 113 -17.74 -32.05 -0.34
CA PHE A 113 -16.33 -31.75 -0.68
C PHE A 113 -16.05 -32.21 -2.12
N ASN A 114 -16.47 -31.39 -3.07
CA ASN A 114 -16.41 -31.71 -4.49
C ASN A 114 -15.09 -31.16 -5.04
N SER A 115 -14.41 -31.92 -5.88
CA SER A 115 -13.16 -31.53 -6.55
C SER A 115 -13.23 -30.15 -7.21
N GLY A 116 -14.41 -29.74 -7.69
CA GLY A 116 -14.66 -28.41 -8.26
C GLY A 116 -14.47 -27.26 -7.27
N LEU A 117 -14.97 -27.41 -6.03
CA LEU A 117 -14.80 -26.39 -5.00
C LEU A 117 -13.32 -26.20 -4.64
N LEU A 118 -12.58 -27.30 -4.55
CA LEU A 118 -11.16 -27.29 -4.23
C LEU A 118 -10.34 -26.57 -5.31
N ILE A 119 -10.67 -26.78 -6.59
CA ILE A 119 -10.06 -26.08 -7.72
C ILE A 119 -10.35 -24.56 -7.65
N ILE A 120 -11.59 -24.17 -7.34
CA ILE A 120 -11.96 -22.74 -7.19
C ILE A 120 -11.17 -22.09 -6.07
N ILE A 121 -11.07 -22.72 -4.91
CA ILE A 121 -10.30 -22.22 -3.77
C ILE A 121 -8.81 -22.08 -4.16
N LEU A 122 -8.25 -23.08 -4.83
CA LEU A 122 -6.86 -23.05 -5.27
C LEU A 122 -6.60 -21.89 -6.24
N LEU A 123 -7.47 -21.70 -7.25
CA LEU A 123 -7.36 -20.59 -8.20
C LEU A 123 -7.48 -19.23 -7.51
N PHE A 124 -8.35 -19.12 -6.53
CA PHE A 124 -8.48 -17.90 -5.73
C PHE A 124 -7.22 -17.59 -4.94
N ILE A 125 -6.61 -18.59 -4.30
CA ILE A 125 -5.33 -18.47 -3.58
C ILE A 125 -4.22 -18.04 -4.54
N ILE A 126 -4.13 -18.67 -5.72
CA ILE A 126 -3.14 -18.31 -6.75
C ILE A 126 -3.34 -16.86 -7.20
N THR A 127 -4.59 -16.44 -7.42
CA THR A 127 -4.90 -15.07 -7.83
C THR A 127 -4.44 -14.05 -6.78
N ILE A 128 -4.72 -14.30 -5.50
CA ILE A 128 -4.26 -13.45 -4.40
C ILE A 128 -2.72 -13.41 -4.36
N PHE A 129 -2.07 -14.56 -4.50
CA PHE A 129 -0.62 -14.64 -4.50
C PHE A 129 0.00 -13.83 -5.65
N CYS A 130 -0.51 -13.98 -6.87
CA CYS A 130 -0.07 -13.19 -8.03
C CYS A 130 -0.26 -11.69 -7.80
N TYR A 131 -1.39 -11.31 -7.18
CA TYR A 131 -1.67 -9.92 -6.85
C TYR A 131 -0.64 -9.33 -5.88
N LEU A 132 -0.33 -10.07 -4.82
CA LEU A 132 0.68 -9.66 -3.82
C LEU A 132 2.08 -9.54 -4.45
N VAL A 133 2.47 -10.50 -5.29
CA VAL A 133 3.77 -10.46 -5.98
C VAL A 133 3.86 -9.23 -6.88
N LEU A 134 2.83 -8.92 -7.67
CA LEU A 134 2.81 -7.74 -8.54
C LEU A 134 2.83 -6.44 -7.74
N GLU A 135 2.15 -6.38 -6.60
CA GLU A 135 2.19 -5.23 -5.71
C GLU A 135 3.61 -4.97 -5.20
N PHE A 136 4.35 -6.03 -4.85
CA PHE A 136 5.75 -5.91 -4.43
C PHE A 136 6.65 -5.50 -5.58
N VAL A 137 6.47 -6.07 -6.76
CA VAL A 137 7.22 -5.69 -7.98
C VAL A 137 7.02 -4.21 -8.28
N LYS A 138 5.79 -3.71 -8.19
CA LYS A 138 5.44 -2.30 -8.36
C LYS A 138 6.20 -1.39 -7.38
N ASN A 139 6.18 -1.74 -6.10
CA ASN A 139 6.82 -0.93 -5.06
C ASN A 139 8.35 -0.91 -5.20
N ILE A 140 8.97 -2.04 -5.58
CA ILE A 140 10.39 -2.10 -5.91
C ILE A 140 10.69 -1.28 -7.18
N GLY A 141 9.83 -1.35 -8.18
CA GLY A 141 9.90 -0.52 -9.39
C GLY A 141 9.92 0.97 -9.06
N TYR A 142 9.07 1.39 -8.13
CA TYR A 142 9.06 2.77 -7.65
C TYR A 142 10.39 3.16 -6.98
N MET A 143 10.97 2.27 -6.16
CA MET A 143 12.30 2.52 -5.59
C MET A 143 13.39 2.62 -6.65
N SER A 144 13.28 1.81 -7.70
CA SER A 144 14.20 1.87 -8.84
C SER A 144 14.10 3.21 -9.55
N TYR A 145 12.88 3.67 -9.83
CA TYR A 145 12.61 4.98 -10.44
C TYR A 145 13.12 6.13 -9.57
N ILE A 146 12.81 6.15 -8.27
CA ILE A 146 13.28 7.22 -7.36
C ILE A 146 14.80 7.40 -7.44
N LYS A 147 15.54 6.30 -7.57
CA LYS A 147 17.01 6.33 -7.56
C LYS A 147 17.64 6.62 -8.91
N SER A 148 17.01 6.20 -10.00
CA SER A 148 17.56 6.39 -11.36
C SER A 148 17.06 7.66 -12.04
N GLY A 149 15.84 8.11 -11.67
CA GLY A 149 15.12 9.17 -12.36
C GLY A 149 14.55 8.77 -13.72
N LYS A 150 14.70 7.48 -14.13
CA LYS A 150 14.27 6.98 -15.44
C LYS A 150 12.97 6.18 -15.29
N PHE A 151 11.91 6.60 -16.00
CA PHE A 151 10.60 5.93 -15.95
C PHE A 151 10.67 4.46 -16.40
N GLU A 152 11.54 4.14 -17.34
CA GLU A 152 11.76 2.78 -17.83
C GLU A 152 12.19 1.82 -16.71
N ASP A 153 12.97 2.31 -15.75
CA ASP A 153 13.45 1.51 -14.63
C ASP A 153 12.32 1.09 -13.67
N PHE A 154 11.15 1.77 -13.73
CA PHE A 154 9.96 1.35 -13.01
C PHE A 154 9.45 -0.01 -13.51
N PHE A 155 9.65 -0.31 -14.80
CA PHE A 155 9.14 -1.51 -15.46
C PHE A 155 10.21 -2.57 -15.74
N ASN A 156 11.37 -2.49 -15.11
CA ASN A 156 12.42 -3.53 -15.24
C ASN A 156 12.00 -4.79 -14.45
N LEU A 157 10.96 -5.47 -14.97
CA LEU A 157 10.31 -6.60 -14.32
C LEU A 157 11.31 -7.72 -13.97
N LYS A 158 12.26 -8.02 -14.89
CA LYS A 158 13.26 -9.06 -14.66
C LYS A 158 14.11 -8.81 -13.41
N LYS A 159 14.54 -7.56 -13.21
CA LYS A 159 15.28 -7.15 -12.01
C LYS A 159 14.40 -7.18 -10.76
N HIS A 160 13.18 -6.65 -10.87
CA HIS A 160 12.28 -6.53 -9.72
C HIS A 160 11.80 -7.89 -9.23
N PHE A 161 11.46 -8.83 -10.13
CA PHE A 161 11.10 -10.20 -9.75
C PHE A 161 12.24 -10.91 -9.01
N LYS A 162 13.51 -10.72 -9.44
CA LYS A 162 14.65 -11.29 -8.70
C LYS A 162 14.70 -10.81 -7.26
N ILE A 163 14.40 -9.53 -7.00
CA ILE A 163 14.41 -8.95 -5.65
C ILE A 163 13.23 -9.47 -4.83
N VAL A 164 12.03 -9.55 -5.43
CA VAL A 164 10.82 -10.03 -4.75
C VAL A 164 10.96 -11.47 -4.23
N PHE A 165 11.66 -12.32 -4.96
CA PHE A 165 11.88 -13.72 -4.57
C PHE A 165 13.14 -13.95 -3.72
N THR A 166 13.67 -12.90 -3.09
CA THR A 166 14.79 -13.04 -2.14
C THR A 166 14.29 -13.39 -0.73
N LYS A 167 15.15 -14.01 0.07
CA LYS A 167 14.88 -14.31 1.47
C LYS A 167 14.57 -13.04 2.27
N ASP A 168 15.29 -11.95 2.01
CA ASP A 168 15.10 -10.68 2.72
C ASP A 168 13.74 -10.07 2.41
N MET A 169 13.25 -10.23 1.18
CA MET A 169 11.90 -9.80 0.82
C MET A 169 10.84 -10.61 1.55
N LEU A 170 11.00 -11.93 1.63
CA LEU A 170 10.09 -12.80 2.36
C LEU A 170 10.02 -12.43 3.85
N VAL A 171 11.19 -12.24 4.48
CA VAL A 171 11.28 -11.81 5.88
C VAL A 171 10.60 -10.46 6.06
N SER A 172 10.85 -9.51 5.16
CA SER A 172 10.25 -8.17 5.21
C SER A 172 8.72 -8.21 5.03
N PHE A 173 8.21 -9.13 4.23
CA PHE A 173 6.77 -9.36 4.11
C PHE A 173 6.14 -9.74 5.46
N PHE A 174 6.72 -10.69 6.18
CA PHE A 174 6.22 -11.05 7.51
C PHE A 174 6.30 -9.91 8.51
N TYR A 175 7.35 -9.10 8.44
CA TYR A 175 7.45 -7.89 9.28
C TYR A 175 6.36 -6.86 8.94
N LEU A 176 6.11 -6.60 7.65
CA LEU A 176 5.04 -5.71 7.22
C LEU A 176 3.67 -6.22 7.66
N LEU A 177 3.44 -7.52 7.53
CA LEU A 177 2.18 -8.15 7.95
C LEU A 177 2.00 -8.05 9.47
N GLY A 178 3.04 -8.36 10.26
CA GLY A 178 3.03 -8.20 11.72
C GLY A 178 2.79 -6.74 12.13
N TYR A 179 3.45 -5.79 11.45
CA TYR A 179 3.26 -4.37 11.68
C TYR A 179 1.84 -3.90 11.35
N LEU A 180 1.28 -4.37 10.23
CA LEU A 180 -0.10 -4.08 9.84
C LEU A 180 -1.09 -4.59 10.91
N ILE A 181 -0.89 -5.80 11.42
CA ILE A 181 -1.73 -6.37 12.48
C ILE A 181 -1.66 -5.51 13.74
N ILE A 182 -0.47 -5.12 14.18
CA ILE A 182 -0.29 -4.27 15.37
C ILE A 182 -0.96 -2.91 15.18
N LEU A 183 -0.78 -2.29 14.01
CA LEU A 183 -1.44 -1.02 13.68
C LEU A 183 -2.96 -1.16 13.69
N LEU A 184 -3.47 -2.25 13.13
CA LEU A 184 -4.92 -2.51 13.04
C LEU A 184 -5.53 -2.74 14.42
N ILE A 185 -4.85 -3.49 15.29
CA ILE A 185 -5.26 -3.67 16.69
C ILE A 185 -5.26 -2.31 17.41
N GLY A 186 -4.19 -1.52 17.28
CA GLY A 186 -4.12 -0.17 17.84
C GLY A 186 -5.23 0.74 17.34
N TYR A 187 -5.53 0.69 16.05
CA TYR A 187 -6.61 1.45 15.43
C TYR A 187 -7.98 1.05 16.01
N ILE A 188 -8.28 -0.25 16.11
CA ILE A 188 -9.54 -0.75 16.67
C ILE A 188 -9.68 -0.36 18.13
N LEU A 189 -8.61 -0.47 18.93
CA LEU A 189 -8.64 -0.11 20.35
C LEU A 189 -8.93 1.39 20.54
N ILE A 190 -8.21 2.25 19.81
CA ILE A 190 -8.43 3.70 19.88
C ILE A 190 -9.86 4.04 19.44
N LEU A 191 -10.32 3.44 18.37
CA LEU A 191 -11.67 3.63 17.84
C LEU A 191 -12.73 3.21 18.86
N SER A 192 -12.56 2.07 19.52
CA SER A 192 -13.48 1.58 20.57
C SER A 192 -13.53 2.54 21.76
N ILE A 193 -12.39 3.05 22.21
CA ILE A 193 -12.34 4.03 23.31
C ILE A 193 -13.03 5.33 22.91
N LEU A 194 -12.78 5.83 21.71
CA LEU A 194 -13.38 7.07 21.23
C LEU A 194 -14.89 6.96 21.01
N THR A 195 -15.38 5.83 20.53
CA THR A 195 -16.83 5.59 20.39
C THR A 195 -17.54 5.53 21.74
N LEU A 196 -16.89 4.96 22.76
CA LEU A 196 -17.42 4.91 24.12
C LEU A 196 -17.47 6.31 24.78
N LEU A 197 -16.44 7.13 24.56
CA LEU A 197 -16.33 8.45 25.19
C LEU A 197 -17.13 9.54 24.45
N PHE A 198 -17.25 9.47 23.14
CA PHE A 198 -17.75 10.54 22.27
C PHE A 198 -18.72 10.00 21.22
N SER A 199 -19.86 9.47 21.63
CA SER A 199 -20.84 8.80 20.73
C SER A 199 -21.29 9.68 19.55
N SER A 200 -21.45 10.98 19.73
CA SER A 200 -21.89 11.94 18.69
C SER A 200 -20.76 12.46 17.79
N ILE A 201 -19.50 12.44 18.24
CA ILE A 201 -18.33 12.96 17.52
C ILE A 201 -17.52 11.80 16.90
N SER A 202 -17.83 10.55 17.26
CA SER A 202 -17.07 9.36 16.84
C SER A 202 -16.90 9.25 15.33
N TYR A 203 -17.92 9.64 14.55
CA TYR A 203 -17.90 9.53 13.09
C TYR A 203 -16.79 10.37 12.44
N TYR A 204 -16.55 11.55 12.95
CA TYR A 204 -15.51 12.47 12.45
C TYR A 204 -14.11 12.00 12.88
N LEU A 205 -14.00 11.49 14.10
CA LEU A 205 -12.75 10.97 14.64
C LEU A 205 -12.28 9.71 13.89
N ILE A 206 -13.22 8.88 13.42
CA ILE A 206 -12.92 7.72 12.57
C ILE A 206 -12.18 8.15 11.30
N GLY A 207 -12.69 9.18 10.61
CA GLY A 207 -12.05 9.71 9.40
C GLY A 207 -10.63 10.19 9.65
N VAL A 208 -10.43 10.95 10.71
CA VAL A 208 -9.09 11.46 11.11
C VAL A 208 -8.12 10.33 11.39
N LEU A 209 -8.53 9.35 12.21
CA LEU A 209 -7.71 8.20 12.54
C LEU A 209 -7.37 7.34 11.32
N THR A 210 -8.32 7.15 10.42
CA THR A 210 -8.12 6.39 9.18
C THR A 210 -7.02 7.03 8.33
N ILE A 211 -7.03 8.35 8.17
CA ILE A 211 -6.01 9.08 7.40
C ILE A 211 -4.63 8.94 8.05
N ILE A 212 -4.53 9.10 9.37
CA ILE A 212 -3.27 8.94 10.09
C ILE A 212 -2.75 7.50 9.94
N PHE A 213 -3.63 6.51 10.05
CA PHE A 213 -3.28 5.10 9.86
C PHE A 213 -2.73 4.83 8.46
N ILE A 214 -3.41 5.31 7.41
CA ILE A 214 -2.98 5.16 6.01
C ILE A 214 -1.61 5.80 5.80
N TYR A 215 -1.41 7.01 6.32
CA TYR A 215 -0.13 7.70 6.22
C TYR A 215 1.02 6.90 6.84
N ILE A 216 0.85 6.45 8.08
CA ILE A 216 1.88 5.67 8.79
C ILE A 216 2.19 4.38 8.03
N TYR A 217 1.15 3.66 7.57
CA TYR A 217 1.30 2.42 6.83
C TYR A 217 2.10 2.61 5.53
N ILE A 218 1.75 3.61 4.73
CA ILE A 218 2.46 3.92 3.48
C ILE A 218 3.92 4.24 3.77
N PHE A 219 4.17 5.09 4.76
CA PHE A 219 5.53 5.52 5.09
C PHE A 219 6.43 4.34 5.48
N VAL A 220 5.97 3.49 6.39
CA VAL A 220 6.74 2.32 6.84
C VAL A 220 6.96 1.33 5.70
N THR A 221 5.93 1.08 4.91
CA THR A 221 6.01 0.17 3.75
C THR A 221 7.11 0.60 2.78
N PHE A 222 7.10 1.86 2.35
CA PHE A 222 8.10 2.35 1.39
C PHE A 222 9.52 2.43 1.95
N ILE A 223 9.68 2.72 3.24
CA ILE A 223 11.00 2.70 3.87
C ILE A 223 11.58 1.28 3.84
N ILE A 224 10.76 0.27 4.16
CA ILE A 224 11.17 -1.13 4.11
C ILE A 224 11.58 -1.53 2.69
N PHE A 225 10.77 -1.19 1.68
CA PHE A 225 11.11 -1.45 0.28
C PHE A 225 12.40 -0.74 -0.16
N ASN A 226 12.65 0.48 0.32
CA ASN A 226 13.89 1.19 0.03
C ASN A 226 15.11 0.49 0.61
N GLU A 227 15.03 -0.01 1.83
CA GLU A 227 16.14 -0.75 2.45
C GLU A 227 16.41 -2.08 1.72
N ILE A 228 15.36 -2.80 1.34
CA ILE A 228 15.50 -4.02 0.52
C ILE A 228 16.17 -3.68 -0.83
N TYR A 229 15.65 -2.67 -1.52
CA TYR A 229 16.22 -2.27 -2.81
C TYR A 229 17.69 -1.85 -2.71
N LYS A 230 18.11 -1.20 -1.62
CA LYS A 230 19.53 -0.84 -1.38
C LYS A 230 20.41 -2.08 -1.24
N ALA A 231 19.91 -3.13 -0.59
CA ALA A 231 20.67 -4.37 -0.37
C ALA A 231 20.92 -5.14 -1.68
N TYR A 232 20.10 -4.95 -2.71
CA TYR A 232 20.18 -5.69 -3.99
C TYR A 232 20.54 -4.82 -5.21
N LYS A 233 21.00 -3.59 -4.98
CA LYS A 233 21.49 -2.72 -6.04
C LYS A 233 22.94 -3.06 -6.41
#